data_3c24c882c4d16c8504a5b0be482be513
#
_entry.id   3c24c882c4d16c8504a5b0be482be513
#
_cell.length_a   1.000
_cell.length_b   1.000
_cell.length_c   1.000
_cell.angle_alpha   90.00
_cell.angle_beta   90.00
_cell.angle_gamma   90.00
#
_symmetry.space_group_name_H-M   'P 1'
#
loop_
_entity.id
_entity.type
_entity.pdbx_description
1 polymer ?
#
loop_
_entity_poly.entity_id
_entity_poly.type
_entity_poly.pdbx_seq_one_letter_code
_entity_poly.pdbx_strand_id
1 'polypeptide(L)'
;MVLTQKEATLIKDLKGQEQLCIDKYTKHAECAHDPQLKQLFSRIAEVERGQLSTLTQMENGTAPATGGGGQSSIPTFTAYHTQAETPEKKQDCYLCTDLLTTEKHASGLYDTCVFEFGQTELRKALNHIQTEEQEHGEMIYKYMKANSMYS
;
A
#
# COMPACT_ATOMS: atom_id res chain seq x y z
N MET A 1 -22.74 -13.45 8.62
CA MET A 1 -22.68 -11.99 8.37
C MET A 1 -23.06 -11.74 6.92
N VAL A 2 -24.00 -10.87 6.68
CA VAL A 2 -24.50 -10.59 5.32
C VAL A 2 -24.16 -9.14 4.98
N LEU A 3 -23.51 -8.96 3.83
CA LEU A 3 -23.17 -7.63 3.33
C LEU A 3 -24.39 -7.00 2.65
N THR A 4 -24.52 -5.69 2.78
CA THR A 4 -25.46 -4.94 1.96
C THR A 4 -24.96 -4.91 0.53
N GLN A 5 -25.84 -4.57 -0.41
CA GLN A 5 -25.47 -4.42 -1.82
C GLN A 5 -24.37 -3.37 -2.00
N LYS A 6 -24.47 -2.27 -1.25
CA LYS A 6 -23.47 -1.20 -1.30
C LYS A 6 -22.12 -1.67 -0.78
N GLU A 7 -22.11 -2.36 0.36
CA GLU A 7 -20.88 -2.93 0.92
C GLU A 7 -20.21 -3.91 -0.05
N ALA A 8 -20.99 -4.78 -0.65
CA ALA A 8 -20.47 -5.75 -1.63
C ALA A 8 -19.83 -5.04 -2.83
N THR A 9 -20.47 -4.00 -3.35
CA THR A 9 -19.94 -3.22 -4.47
C THR A 9 -18.63 -2.51 -4.09
N LEU A 10 -18.58 -1.93 -2.89
CA LEU A 10 -17.37 -1.25 -2.40
C LEU A 10 -16.19 -2.22 -2.22
N ILE A 11 -16.46 -3.41 -1.69
CA ILE A 11 -15.40 -4.43 -1.54
C ILE A 11 -14.86 -4.84 -2.91
N LYS A 12 -15.72 -5.00 -3.89
CA LYS A 12 -15.30 -5.32 -5.26
C LYS A 12 -14.37 -4.25 -5.82
N ASP A 13 -14.71 -2.98 -5.62
CA ASP A 13 -13.87 -1.87 -6.06
C ASP A 13 -12.52 -1.85 -5.34
N LEU A 14 -12.52 -2.08 -4.02
CA LEU A 14 -11.30 -2.15 -3.23
C LEU A 14 -10.41 -3.31 -3.69
N LYS A 15 -10.99 -4.46 -3.99
CA LYS A 15 -10.22 -5.62 -4.50
C LYS A 15 -9.55 -5.29 -5.82
N GLY A 16 -10.25 -4.60 -6.72
CA GLY A 16 -9.68 -4.16 -7.99
C GLY A 16 -8.51 -3.20 -7.77
N GLN A 17 -8.66 -2.26 -6.84
CA GLN A 17 -7.60 -1.33 -6.47
C GLN A 17 -6.39 -2.05 -5.88
N GLU A 18 -6.62 -3.00 -4.97
CA GLU A 18 -5.54 -3.79 -4.36
C GLU A 18 -4.78 -4.60 -5.41
N GLN A 19 -5.49 -5.24 -6.33
CA GLN A 19 -4.84 -6.02 -7.38
C GLN A 19 -3.95 -5.13 -8.26
N LEU A 20 -4.43 -3.93 -8.60
CA LEU A 20 -3.64 -2.98 -9.37
C LEU A 20 -2.38 -2.56 -8.58
N CYS A 21 -2.51 -2.30 -7.29
CA CYS A 21 -1.37 -1.95 -6.44
C CYS A 21 -0.33 -3.08 -6.40
N ILE A 22 -0.78 -4.33 -6.22
CA ILE A 22 0.10 -5.50 -6.23
C ILE A 22 0.88 -5.56 -7.54
N ASP A 23 0.18 -5.40 -8.66
CA ASP A 23 0.81 -5.45 -9.99
C ASP A 23 1.83 -4.31 -10.16
N LYS A 24 1.48 -3.11 -9.71
CA LYS A 24 2.38 -1.95 -9.79
C LYS A 24 3.65 -2.16 -8.95
N TYR A 25 3.51 -2.58 -7.69
CA TYR A 25 4.67 -2.83 -6.84
C TYR A 25 5.56 -3.94 -7.40
N THR A 26 4.95 -5.00 -7.92
CA THR A 26 5.70 -6.11 -8.52
C THR A 26 6.50 -5.64 -9.73
N LYS A 27 5.87 -4.91 -10.64
CA LYS A 27 6.54 -4.39 -11.84
C LYS A 27 7.58 -3.34 -11.50
N HIS A 28 7.27 -2.44 -10.57
CA HIS A 28 8.20 -1.39 -10.15
C HIS A 28 9.42 -1.98 -9.45
N ALA A 29 9.26 -3.07 -8.69
CA ALA A 29 10.39 -3.79 -8.10
C ALA A 29 11.34 -4.32 -9.19
N GLU A 30 10.80 -4.79 -10.31
CA GLU A 30 11.63 -5.27 -11.42
C GLU A 30 12.37 -4.11 -12.11
N CYS A 31 11.75 -2.94 -12.19
CA CYS A 31 12.29 -1.77 -12.90
C CYS A 31 13.25 -0.92 -12.09
N ALA A 32 13.20 -1.01 -10.76
CA ALA A 32 14.05 -0.20 -9.88
C ALA A 32 15.52 -0.53 -10.05
N HIS A 33 16.39 0.48 -9.95
CA HIS A 33 17.83 0.31 -10.03
C HIS A 33 18.47 0.01 -8.69
N ASP A 34 18.03 0.71 -7.63
CA ASP A 34 18.55 0.49 -6.29
C ASP A 34 18.02 -0.83 -5.71
N PRO A 35 18.91 -1.76 -5.31
CA PRO A 35 18.48 -3.01 -4.66
C PRO A 35 17.63 -2.80 -3.41
N GLN A 36 17.87 -1.74 -2.64
CA GLN A 36 17.03 -1.40 -1.48
C GLN A 36 15.62 -1.11 -1.91
N LEU A 37 15.45 -0.40 -3.02
CA LEU A 37 14.14 -0.04 -3.54
C LEU A 37 13.41 -1.27 -4.09
N LYS A 38 14.12 -2.17 -4.77
CA LYS A 38 13.57 -3.45 -5.21
C LYS A 38 13.00 -4.24 -4.04
N GLN A 39 13.76 -4.32 -2.94
CA GLN A 39 13.33 -5.04 -1.73
C GLN A 39 12.14 -4.37 -1.08
N LEU A 40 12.14 -3.05 -1.00
CA LEU A 40 11.02 -2.29 -0.43
C LEU A 40 9.73 -2.55 -1.19
N PHE A 41 9.77 -2.43 -2.52
CA PHE A 41 8.58 -2.65 -3.34
C PHE A 41 8.08 -4.09 -3.26
N SER A 42 8.99 -5.06 -3.23
CA SER A 42 8.63 -6.48 -3.09
C SER A 42 7.97 -6.75 -1.73
N ARG A 43 8.48 -6.15 -0.66
CA ARG A 43 7.92 -6.26 0.68
C ARG A 43 6.51 -5.67 0.73
N ILE A 44 6.32 -4.49 0.15
CA ILE A 44 5.01 -3.86 0.12
C ILE A 44 4.02 -4.70 -0.69
N ALA A 45 4.45 -5.26 -1.82
CA ALA A 45 3.60 -6.15 -2.61
C ALA A 45 3.07 -7.32 -1.78
N GLU A 46 3.89 -7.90 -0.90
CA GLU A 46 3.45 -8.98 -0.02
C GLU A 46 2.39 -8.52 0.98
N VAL A 47 2.55 -7.33 1.56
CA VAL A 47 1.55 -6.77 2.47
C VAL A 47 0.24 -6.53 1.71
N GLU A 48 0.32 -6.00 0.48
CA GLU A 48 -0.87 -5.75 -0.35
C GLU A 48 -1.59 -7.07 -0.68
N ARG A 49 -0.87 -8.17 -0.90
CA ARG A 49 -1.49 -9.48 -1.11
C ARG A 49 -2.26 -9.94 0.13
N GLY A 50 -1.74 -9.66 1.31
CA GLY A 50 -2.43 -9.91 2.57
C GLY A 50 -3.71 -9.08 2.69
N GLN A 51 -3.67 -7.82 2.25
CA GLN A 51 -4.84 -6.95 2.23
C GLN A 51 -5.92 -7.47 1.27
N LEU A 52 -5.52 -7.94 0.10
CA LEU A 52 -6.44 -8.55 -0.85
C LEU A 52 -7.12 -9.79 -0.26
N SER A 53 -6.36 -10.62 0.45
CA SER A 53 -6.89 -11.78 1.16
C SER A 53 -7.93 -11.36 2.22
N THR A 54 -7.65 -10.30 2.97
CA THR A 54 -8.58 -9.74 3.96
C THR A 54 -9.88 -9.30 3.30
N LEU A 55 -9.79 -8.58 2.18
CA LEU A 55 -10.98 -8.14 1.44
C LEU A 55 -11.78 -9.32 0.90
N THR A 56 -11.11 -10.37 0.46
CA THR A 56 -11.78 -11.60 -0.02
C THR A 56 -12.54 -12.28 1.11
N GLN A 57 -11.98 -12.33 2.32
CA GLN A 57 -12.68 -12.85 3.49
C GLN A 57 -13.93 -12.04 3.79
N MET A 58 -13.80 -10.71 3.76
CA MET A 58 -14.94 -9.81 3.97
C MET A 58 -16.02 -10.02 2.93
N GLU A 59 -15.65 -10.19 1.67
CA GLU A 59 -16.59 -10.45 0.56
C GLU A 59 -17.39 -11.73 0.81
N ASN A 60 -16.74 -12.74 1.40
CA ASN A 60 -17.37 -14.01 1.73
C ASN A 60 -18.17 -13.97 3.05
N GLY A 61 -18.29 -12.81 3.66
CA GLY A 61 -19.04 -12.63 4.89
C GLY A 61 -18.28 -13.06 6.16
N THR A 62 -16.98 -13.23 6.08
CA THR A 62 -16.15 -13.59 7.23
C THR A 62 -15.47 -12.34 7.76
N ALA A 63 -15.57 -12.13 9.08
CA ALA A 63 -14.83 -11.05 9.73
C ALA A 63 -13.36 -11.45 9.83
N PRO A 64 -12.44 -10.72 9.19
CA PRO A 64 -11.03 -11.06 9.29
C PRO A 64 -10.51 -10.81 10.70
N ALA A 65 -9.58 -11.63 11.14
CA ALA A 65 -8.88 -11.40 12.40
C ALA A 65 -7.98 -10.18 12.21
N THR A 66 -8.28 -9.09 12.91
CA THR A 66 -7.43 -7.89 12.92
C THR A 66 -6.49 -7.92 14.12
N GLY A 67 -6.24 -9.11 14.64
CA GLY A 67 -5.55 -9.27 15.90
C GLY A 67 -4.08 -8.93 15.84
N GLY A 68 -3.73 -7.84 16.46
CA GLY A 68 -2.44 -7.70 17.08
C GLY A 68 -1.24 -7.58 16.17
N GLY A 69 -1.41 -7.12 15.00
CA GLY A 69 -0.26 -6.66 14.26
C GLY A 69 0.24 -5.40 14.92
N GLY A 70 1.35 -5.46 15.62
CA GLY A 70 2.06 -4.25 15.99
C GLY A 70 2.37 -3.45 14.72
N GLN A 71 2.76 -2.21 14.86
CA GLN A 71 3.19 -1.38 13.75
C GLN A 71 4.29 -2.11 12.97
N SER A 72 4.18 -2.09 11.66
CA SER A 72 5.27 -2.56 10.81
C SER A 72 6.51 -1.73 11.11
N SER A 73 7.65 -2.37 11.26
CA SER A 73 8.88 -1.62 11.43
C SER A 73 9.22 -0.90 10.13
N ILE A 74 9.44 0.41 10.23
CA ILE A 74 9.84 1.23 9.08
C ILE A 74 11.34 0.99 8.84
N PRO A 75 11.74 0.53 7.64
CA PRO A 75 13.14 0.30 7.37
C PRO A 75 13.95 1.60 7.34
N THR A 76 15.23 1.47 7.64
CA THR A 76 16.20 2.56 7.49
C THR A 76 16.87 2.42 6.13
N PHE A 77 17.04 3.52 5.42
CA PHE A 77 17.63 3.52 4.09
C PHE A 77 18.96 4.27 4.09
N THR A 78 19.87 3.79 3.25
CA THR A 78 21.13 4.51 2.97
C THR A 78 21.03 5.12 1.58
N ALA A 79 21.81 6.18 1.34
CA ALA A 79 21.84 6.82 0.03
C ALA A 79 22.53 5.89 -0.97
N TYR A 80 21.81 5.47 -1.98
CA TYR A 80 22.30 4.74 -3.15
C TYR A 80 22.60 5.71 -4.29
N HIS A 81 21.67 6.64 -4.52
CA HIS A 81 21.84 7.68 -5.53
C HIS A 81 22.53 8.89 -4.94
N THR A 82 23.38 9.51 -5.74
CA THR A 82 24.04 10.75 -5.35
C THR A 82 23.13 11.96 -5.59
N GLN A 83 23.63 13.16 -5.28
CA GLN A 83 22.86 14.37 -5.58
C GLN A 83 22.82 14.68 -7.09
N ALA A 84 23.72 14.09 -7.86
CA ALA A 84 23.72 14.23 -9.32
C ALA A 84 22.48 13.56 -9.92
N GLU A 85 21.86 14.25 -10.87
CA GLU A 85 20.71 13.71 -11.59
C GLU A 85 21.18 12.77 -12.70
N THR A 86 21.06 11.47 -12.44
CA THR A 86 21.36 10.42 -13.44
C THR A 86 20.05 9.85 -13.98
N PRO A 87 20.06 9.20 -15.15
CA PRO A 87 18.87 8.51 -15.65
C PRO A 87 18.32 7.48 -14.67
N GLU A 88 19.21 6.75 -13.99
CA GLU A 88 18.83 5.74 -12.99
C GLU A 88 18.12 6.36 -11.80
N LYS A 89 18.63 7.48 -11.29
CA LYS A 89 17.99 8.22 -10.20
C LYS A 89 16.63 8.76 -10.62
N LYS A 90 16.52 9.30 -11.82
CA LYS A 90 15.25 9.81 -12.35
C LYS A 90 14.22 8.70 -12.46
N GLN A 91 14.64 7.51 -12.92
CA GLN A 91 13.75 6.36 -13.00
C GLN A 91 13.25 5.94 -11.62
N ASP A 92 14.15 5.76 -10.65
CA ASP A 92 13.76 5.36 -9.31
C ASP A 92 12.88 6.44 -8.64
N CYS A 93 13.16 7.70 -8.88
CA CYS A 93 12.34 8.81 -8.38
C CYS A 93 10.92 8.76 -8.99
N TYR A 94 10.81 8.50 -10.28
CA TYR A 94 9.51 8.35 -10.95
C TYR A 94 8.71 7.20 -10.33
N LEU A 95 9.34 6.04 -10.11
CA LEU A 95 8.67 4.89 -9.52
C LEU A 95 8.15 5.22 -8.12
N CYS A 96 8.97 5.87 -7.30
CA CYS A 96 8.57 6.29 -5.95
C CYS A 96 7.40 7.29 -5.98
N THR A 97 7.48 8.29 -6.84
CA THR A 97 6.43 9.31 -6.98
C THR A 97 5.10 8.68 -7.39
N ASP A 98 5.15 7.77 -8.35
CA ASP A 98 3.95 7.06 -8.81
C ASP A 98 3.32 6.25 -7.68
N LEU A 99 4.12 5.48 -6.96
CA LEU A 99 3.59 4.62 -5.89
C LEU A 99 3.13 5.41 -4.67
N LEU A 100 3.83 6.49 -4.32
CA LEU A 100 3.39 7.37 -3.23
C LEU A 100 2.04 8.00 -3.55
N THR A 101 1.85 8.44 -4.78
CA THR A 101 0.57 8.99 -5.24
C THR A 101 -0.52 7.90 -5.22
N THR A 102 -0.17 6.68 -5.63
CA THR A 102 -1.09 5.54 -5.61
C THR A 102 -1.55 5.23 -4.19
N GLU A 103 -0.64 5.24 -3.20
CA GLU A 103 -1.00 5.01 -1.80
C GLU A 103 -1.96 6.07 -1.28
N LYS A 104 -1.72 7.33 -1.62
CA LYS A 104 -2.61 8.43 -1.22
C LYS A 104 -4.00 8.26 -1.83
N HIS A 105 -4.09 7.86 -3.08
CA HIS A 105 -5.36 7.62 -3.76
C HIS A 105 -6.11 6.44 -3.13
N ALA A 106 -5.43 5.31 -2.93
CA ALA A 106 -6.02 4.11 -2.33
C ALA A 106 -6.55 4.41 -0.93
N SER A 107 -5.77 5.13 -0.12
CA SER A 107 -6.18 5.51 1.24
C SER A 107 -7.49 6.31 1.23
N GLY A 108 -7.69 7.17 0.24
CA GLY A 108 -8.95 7.92 0.06
C GLY A 108 -10.15 7.01 -0.20
N LEU A 109 -9.97 5.92 -0.94
CA LEU A 109 -11.04 4.94 -1.17
C LEU A 109 -11.41 4.23 0.13
N TYR A 110 -10.44 3.83 0.93
CA TYR A 110 -10.69 3.22 2.24
C TYR A 110 -11.38 4.20 3.18
N ASP A 111 -11.01 5.47 3.15
CA ASP A 111 -11.67 6.50 3.94
C ASP A 111 -13.16 6.57 3.66
N THR A 112 -13.55 6.55 2.39
CA THR A 112 -14.95 6.50 1.99
C THR A 112 -15.62 5.24 2.53
N CYS A 113 -14.97 4.08 2.39
CA CYS A 113 -15.55 2.81 2.79
C CYS A 113 -15.80 2.70 4.29
N VAL A 114 -14.92 3.24 5.14
CA VAL A 114 -15.10 3.13 6.60
C VAL A 114 -16.39 3.79 7.07
N PHE A 115 -16.86 4.81 6.37
CA PHE A 115 -18.13 5.47 6.70
C PHE A 115 -19.36 4.74 6.15
N GLU A 116 -19.16 3.85 5.19
CA GLU A 116 -20.28 3.15 4.54
C GLU A 116 -20.50 1.75 5.13
N PHE A 117 -19.56 1.20 5.87
CA PHE A 117 -19.70 -0.13 6.46
C PHE A 117 -20.36 -0.04 7.83
N GLY A 118 -21.49 -0.77 7.98
CA GLY A 118 -22.25 -0.78 9.22
C GLY A 118 -21.70 -1.66 10.31
N GLN A 119 -20.88 -2.65 9.95
CA GLN A 119 -20.37 -3.62 10.92
C GLN A 119 -19.01 -3.21 11.45
N THR A 120 -18.91 -3.12 12.77
CA THR A 120 -17.69 -2.66 13.47
C THR A 120 -16.46 -3.48 13.09
N GLU A 121 -16.61 -4.80 13.01
CA GLU A 121 -15.45 -5.67 12.72
C GLU A 121 -14.92 -5.47 11.30
N LEU A 122 -15.80 -5.19 10.34
CA LEU A 122 -15.38 -4.87 8.97
C LEU A 122 -14.69 -3.51 8.91
N ARG A 123 -15.21 -2.51 9.64
CA ARG A 123 -14.56 -1.19 9.72
C ARG A 123 -13.17 -1.29 10.33
N LYS A 124 -12.98 -2.12 11.36
CA LYS A 124 -11.65 -2.34 11.96
C LYS A 124 -10.67 -2.90 10.93
N ALA A 125 -11.11 -3.84 10.12
CA ALA A 125 -10.27 -4.41 9.07
C ALA A 125 -9.88 -3.33 8.05
N LEU A 126 -10.82 -2.50 7.62
CA LEU A 126 -10.55 -1.40 6.69
C LEU A 126 -9.59 -0.36 7.29
N ASN A 127 -9.78 -0.01 8.56
CA ASN A 127 -8.90 0.91 9.27
C ASN A 127 -7.48 0.36 9.37
N HIS A 128 -7.34 -0.94 9.60
CA HIS A 128 -6.04 -1.60 9.66
C HIS A 128 -5.32 -1.51 8.31
N ILE A 129 -6.02 -1.78 7.22
CA ILE A 129 -5.44 -1.67 5.87
C ILE A 129 -5.03 -0.22 5.60
N GLN A 130 -5.86 0.75 5.94
CA GLN A 130 -5.54 2.16 5.74
C GLN A 130 -4.30 2.58 6.53
N THR A 131 -4.13 2.05 7.74
CA THR A 131 -2.93 2.29 8.55
C THR A 131 -1.69 1.74 7.83
N GLU A 132 -1.77 0.54 7.28
CA GLU A 132 -0.66 -0.03 6.52
C GLU A 132 -0.32 0.81 5.29
N GLU A 133 -1.30 1.36 4.60
CA GLU A 133 -1.06 2.24 3.46
C GLU A 133 -0.33 3.52 3.86
N GLN A 134 -0.66 4.08 5.02
CA GLN A 134 0.08 5.22 5.56
C GLN A 134 1.53 4.87 5.87
N GLU A 135 1.77 3.68 6.40
CA GLU A 135 3.13 3.18 6.66
C GLU A 135 3.90 2.99 5.36
N HIS A 136 3.26 2.48 4.31
CA HIS A 136 3.88 2.36 2.98
C HIS A 136 4.27 3.73 2.44
N GLY A 137 3.40 4.72 2.58
CA GLY A 137 3.71 6.09 2.20
C GLY A 137 4.92 6.64 2.95
N GLU A 138 5.00 6.38 4.26
CA GLU A 138 6.15 6.79 5.06
C GLU A 138 7.44 6.11 4.61
N MET A 139 7.39 4.82 4.31
CA MET A 139 8.55 4.07 3.81
C MET A 139 9.10 4.67 2.52
N ILE A 140 8.21 4.93 1.56
CA ILE A 140 8.59 5.51 0.26
C ILE A 140 9.17 6.91 0.47
N TYR A 141 8.51 7.73 1.28
CA TYR A 141 8.99 9.09 1.58
C TYR A 141 10.38 9.07 2.19
N LYS A 142 10.62 8.19 3.16
CA LYS A 142 11.94 8.08 3.82
C LYS A 142 13.02 7.62 2.85
N TYR A 143 12.69 6.69 1.96
CA TYR A 143 13.61 6.29 0.90
C TYR A 143 13.95 7.48 -0.01
N MET A 144 12.95 8.20 -0.46
CA MET A 144 13.15 9.36 -1.35
C MET A 144 14.02 10.42 -0.67
N LYS A 145 13.77 10.68 0.62
CA LYS A 145 14.53 11.66 1.38
C LYS A 145 15.99 11.24 1.53
N ALA A 146 16.25 9.98 1.82
CA ALA A 146 17.62 9.44 1.94
C ALA A 146 18.39 9.53 0.62
N ASN A 147 17.69 9.55 -0.51
CA ASN A 147 18.29 9.56 -1.85
C ASN A 147 18.17 10.92 -2.54
N SER A 148 17.91 11.99 -1.80
CA SER A 148 17.84 13.36 -2.33
C SER A 148 16.78 13.53 -3.43
N MET A 149 15.66 12.82 -3.30
CA MET A 149 14.55 12.84 -4.26
C MET A 149 13.37 13.68 -3.77
N TYR A 150 13.38 14.11 -2.51
CA TYR A 150 12.28 14.85 -1.91
C TYR A 150 12.83 16.05 -1.16
N SER A 151 12.36 17.20 -1.53
CA SER A 151 12.80 18.46 -0.89
C SER A 151 11.84 18.91 0.21
#